data_d34522ff6ee2c7a64b8d915838a3e35f
#
_entry.id   d34522ff6ee2c7a64b8d915838a3e35f
#
_cell.length_a   1.000
_cell.length_b   1.000
_cell.length_c   1.000
_cell.angle_alpha   90.00
_cell.angle_beta   90.00
_cell.angle_gamma   90.00
#
_symmetry.space_group_name_H-M   'P 1'
#
loop_
_entity.id
_entity.type
_entity.pdbx_description
1 polymer ?
#
loop_
_entity_poly.entity_id
_entity_poly.type
_entity_poly.pdbx_seq_one_letter_code
_entity_poly.pdbx_strand_id
1 'polypeptide(L)'
;DVIRIFDALNDPRNLQTAIKSANKEGAHVQGCISYTLSPVHNNEYFAAYAKTLEEMGANSICIKDMAGLLTPYTCYDLVRKLKETVSIPVDIHSHYTAGLASMSILKGIEAGADIVDTAMSPLSLGTSHMPTESLVAALQGTDYDTGLDLKQLNVVRAYFAKLREKYIANGQISPKSLGVDANTLLYQVPGGMFSNMLKQLKDAGKEDKLDEVLAEIPRVREDAGYPPLVTPTSQIVGTQAVFNVIMGERYKMVTKEFK
;
A
#
# COMPACT_ATOMS: atom_id res chain seq x y z
N ASP A 1 17.82 -13.55 -4.28
CA ASP A 1 16.53 -13.14 -3.67
C ASP A 1 16.34 -11.65 -3.80
N VAL A 2 15.09 -11.18 -3.83
CA VAL A 2 14.73 -9.75 -3.82
C VAL A 2 14.44 -9.33 -2.38
N ILE A 3 15.09 -8.27 -1.92
CA ILE A 3 14.83 -7.66 -0.61
C ILE A 3 14.18 -6.30 -0.83
N ARG A 4 12.93 -6.18 -0.40
CA ARG A 4 12.14 -4.95 -0.46
C ARG A 4 12.40 -4.10 0.77
N ILE A 5 12.89 -2.87 0.56
CA ILE A 5 13.32 -1.96 1.63
C ILE A 5 12.54 -0.66 1.53
N PHE A 6 11.89 -0.24 2.63
CA PHE A 6 11.11 0.99 2.69
C PHE A 6 11.22 1.69 4.05
N ASP A 7 10.95 2.97 4.05
CA ASP A 7 10.70 3.78 5.24
C ASP A 7 9.30 4.36 5.20
N ALA A 8 8.59 4.37 6.33
CA ALA A 8 7.22 4.85 6.42
C ALA A 8 7.07 6.35 6.10
N LEU A 9 8.13 7.14 6.31
CA LEU A 9 8.15 8.59 6.07
C LEU A 9 8.86 8.95 4.76
N ASN A 10 9.31 7.97 3.97
CA ASN A 10 10.18 8.18 2.81
C ASN A 10 11.49 8.91 3.16
N ASP A 11 12.06 8.62 4.34
CA ASP A 11 13.35 9.18 4.74
C ASP A 11 14.51 8.27 4.27
N PRO A 12 15.30 8.66 3.26
CA PRO A 12 16.36 7.83 2.71
C PRO A 12 17.48 7.55 3.72
N ARG A 13 17.65 8.38 4.76
CA ARG A 13 18.67 8.18 5.79
C ARG A 13 18.48 6.87 6.54
N ASN A 14 17.22 6.47 6.76
CA ASN A 14 16.85 5.22 7.44
C ASN A 14 17.16 3.97 6.61
N LEU A 15 17.30 4.10 5.29
CA LEU A 15 17.46 2.98 4.36
C LEU A 15 18.93 2.64 4.06
N GLN A 16 19.87 3.53 4.35
CA GLN A 16 21.27 3.40 3.94
C GLN A 16 21.92 2.09 4.37
N THR A 17 21.76 1.70 5.65
CA THR A 17 22.38 0.50 6.18
C THR A 17 21.75 -0.76 5.55
N ALA A 18 20.42 -0.80 5.42
CA ALA A 18 19.72 -1.94 4.83
C ALA A 18 20.08 -2.15 3.35
N ILE A 19 20.11 -1.07 2.56
CA ILE A 19 20.50 -1.11 1.14
C ILE A 19 21.96 -1.58 0.99
N LYS A 20 22.89 -1.01 1.74
CA LYS A 20 24.31 -1.41 1.70
C LYS A 20 24.51 -2.87 2.11
N SER A 21 23.82 -3.31 3.16
CA SER A 21 23.95 -4.70 3.64
C SER A 21 23.37 -5.70 2.63
N ALA A 22 22.21 -5.43 2.05
CA ALA A 22 21.59 -6.30 1.07
C ALA A 22 22.45 -6.41 -0.21
N ASN A 23 22.95 -5.29 -0.72
CA ASN A 23 23.88 -5.28 -1.87
C ASN A 23 25.18 -6.05 -1.57
N LYS A 24 25.75 -5.87 -0.38
CA LYS A 24 26.96 -6.62 0.03
C LYS A 24 26.76 -8.12 0.02
N GLU A 25 25.57 -8.59 0.39
CA GLU A 25 25.23 -10.01 0.40
C GLU A 25 24.72 -10.53 -0.97
N GLY A 26 24.79 -9.69 -2.02
CA GLY A 26 24.41 -10.06 -3.39
C GLY A 26 22.90 -10.18 -3.63
N ALA A 27 22.07 -9.58 -2.79
CA ALA A 27 20.63 -9.55 -3.01
C ALA A 27 20.22 -8.45 -4.00
N HIS A 28 19.13 -8.67 -4.74
CA HIS A 28 18.47 -7.61 -5.49
C HIS A 28 17.75 -6.68 -4.53
N VAL A 29 18.15 -5.42 -4.48
CA VAL A 29 17.53 -4.41 -3.62
C VAL A 29 16.40 -3.72 -4.37
N GLN A 30 15.17 -3.84 -3.84
CA GLN A 30 14.03 -3.09 -4.31
C GLN A 30 13.73 -1.95 -3.33
N GLY A 31 14.04 -0.70 -3.74
CA GLY A 31 13.73 0.49 -2.96
C GLY A 31 12.27 0.91 -3.14
N CYS A 32 11.54 1.15 -2.03
CA CYS A 32 10.12 1.45 -2.12
C CYS A 32 9.80 2.91 -1.81
N ILE A 33 8.87 3.45 -2.58
CA ILE A 33 8.17 4.70 -2.33
C ILE A 33 6.91 4.36 -1.51
N SER A 34 6.80 4.83 -0.27
CA SER A 34 5.55 4.78 0.48
C SER A 34 4.58 5.80 -0.12
N TYR A 35 3.69 5.30 -1.00
CA TYR A 35 2.76 6.16 -1.76
C TYR A 35 1.66 6.72 -0.87
N THR A 36 1.34 7.98 -1.06
CA THR A 36 0.25 8.67 -0.37
C THR A 36 -0.20 9.90 -1.15
N LEU A 37 -1.37 10.45 -0.77
CA LEU A 37 -1.92 11.67 -1.34
C LEU A 37 -1.86 12.78 -0.29
N SER A 38 -1.26 13.93 -0.63
CA SER A 38 -1.26 15.14 0.19
C SER A 38 -0.81 16.35 -0.65
N PRO A 39 -0.93 17.58 -0.14
CA PRO A 39 -0.43 18.77 -0.84
C PRO A 39 1.08 18.76 -1.12
N VAL A 40 1.86 17.97 -0.38
CA VAL A 40 3.33 17.90 -0.51
C VAL A 40 3.81 16.68 -1.28
N HIS A 41 2.97 15.66 -1.48
CA HIS A 41 3.32 14.43 -2.20
C HIS A 41 2.77 14.50 -3.64
N ASN A 42 3.64 14.85 -4.57
CA ASN A 42 3.35 14.89 -6.00
C ASN A 42 4.33 14.00 -6.80
N ASN A 43 4.16 13.92 -8.11
CA ASN A 43 5.00 13.07 -8.95
C ASN A 43 6.47 13.49 -8.94
N GLU A 44 6.77 14.79 -8.85
CA GLU A 44 8.12 15.33 -8.75
C GLU A 44 8.79 14.89 -7.44
N TYR A 45 8.08 14.94 -6.32
CA TYR A 45 8.56 14.45 -5.03
C TYR A 45 8.91 12.95 -5.10
N PHE A 46 8.00 12.13 -5.62
CA PHE A 46 8.24 10.69 -5.72
C PHE A 46 9.36 10.35 -6.70
N ALA A 47 9.47 11.09 -7.81
CA ALA A 47 10.55 10.90 -8.77
C ALA A 47 11.92 11.25 -8.19
N ALA A 48 12.04 12.37 -7.48
CA ALA A 48 13.26 12.75 -6.79
C ALA A 48 13.67 11.73 -5.73
N TYR A 49 12.69 11.19 -4.97
CA TYR A 49 12.95 10.15 -3.98
C TYR A 49 13.40 8.84 -4.65
N ALA A 50 12.76 8.44 -5.75
CA ALA A 50 13.16 7.26 -6.52
C ALA A 50 14.59 7.40 -7.05
N LYS A 51 14.97 8.59 -7.55
CA LYS A 51 16.34 8.86 -7.99
C LYS A 51 17.35 8.72 -6.86
N THR A 52 17.02 9.23 -5.67
CA THR A 52 17.85 9.04 -4.48
C THR A 52 18.04 7.56 -4.14
N LEU A 53 16.97 6.74 -4.20
CA LEU A 53 17.06 5.30 -3.95
C LEU A 53 17.94 4.58 -5.00
N GLU A 54 17.84 4.94 -6.28
CA GLU A 54 18.70 4.43 -7.34
C GLU A 54 20.17 4.77 -7.06
N GLU A 55 20.48 6.02 -6.71
CA GLU A 55 21.83 6.48 -6.37
C GLU A 55 22.38 5.81 -5.10
N MET A 56 21.53 5.39 -4.18
CA MET A 56 21.91 4.60 -3.01
C MET A 56 22.20 3.13 -3.33
N GLY A 57 21.91 2.69 -4.56
CA GLY A 57 22.17 1.33 -5.03
C GLY A 57 20.95 0.40 -5.06
N ALA A 58 19.74 0.94 -5.12
CA ALA A 58 18.56 0.14 -5.44
C ALA A 58 18.66 -0.41 -6.88
N ASN A 59 18.22 -1.65 -7.07
CA ASN A 59 18.20 -2.35 -8.37
C ASN A 59 16.82 -2.28 -9.05
N SER A 60 15.78 -1.91 -8.31
CA SER A 60 14.44 -1.59 -8.81
C SER A 60 13.73 -0.65 -7.84
N ILE A 61 12.72 0.06 -8.33
CA ILE A 61 11.84 0.93 -7.53
C ILE A 61 10.47 0.29 -7.43
N CYS A 62 9.87 0.31 -6.23
CA CYS A 62 8.50 -0.14 -6.02
C CYS A 62 7.62 1.04 -5.58
N ILE A 63 6.53 1.29 -6.30
CA ILE A 63 5.45 2.16 -5.84
C ILE A 63 4.62 1.35 -4.86
N LYS A 64 4.75 1.62 -3.55
CA LYS A 64 4.11 0.87 -2.48
C LYS A 64 2.84 1.57 -2.01
N ASP A 65 1.72 1.25 -2.65
CA ASP A 65 0.38 1.78 -2.35
C ASP A 65 -0.35 0.87 -1.36
N MET A 66 -0.09 1.07 -0.07
CA MET A 66 -0.63 0.27 1.03
C MET A 66 -2.12 0.47 1.30
N ALA A 67 -2.68 1.61 0.90
CA ALA A 67 -4.07 1.94 1.14
C ALA A 67 -4.94 1.79 -0.11
N GLY A 68 -4.37 1.49 -1.28
CA GLY A 68 -5.10 1.37 -2.53
C GLY A 68 -5.59 2.72 -3.06
N LEU A 69 -4.76 3.77 -2.94
CA LEU A 69 -5.09 5.16 -3.30
C LEU A 69 -4.76 5.51 -4.75
N LEU A 70 -3.94 4.70 -5.43
CA LEU A 70 -3.59 4.91 -6.82
C LEU A 70 -4.84 4.80 -7.70
N THR A 71 -5.22 5.90 -8.34
CA THR A 71 -6.22 5.87 -9.42
C THR A 71 -5.56 5.49 -10.73
N PRO A 72 -6.32 5.04 -11.75
CA PRO A 72 -5.73 4.61 -13.03
C PRO A 72 -4.85 5.67 -13.70
N TYR A 73 -5.30 6.91 -13.72
CA TYR A 73 -4.56 7.98 -14.41
C TYR A 73 -3.41 8.52 -13.55
N THR A 74 -3.56 8.62 -12.23
CA THR A 74 -2.44 9.00 -11.36
C THR A 74 -1.34 7.93 -11.36
N CYS A 75 -1.70 6.66 -11.49
CA CYS A 75 -0.74 5.57 -11.66
C CYS A 75 0.02 5.72 -12.98
N TYR A 76 -0.71 5.96 -14.08
CA TYR A 76 -0.11 6.19 -15.39
C TYR A 76 0.91 7.34 -15.38
N ASP A 77 0.50 8.50 -14.85
CA ASP A 77 1.34 9.70 -14.81
C ASP A 77 2.58 9.50 -13.91
N LEU A 78 2.40 8.84 -12.74
CA LEU A 78 3.52 8.56 -11.84
C LEU A 78 4.52 7.58 -12.45
N VAL A 79 4.05 6.47 -13.04
CA VAL A 79 4.93 5.49 -13.70
C VAL A 79 5.69 6.14 -14.85
N ARG A 80 5.01 6.91 -15.71
CA ARG A 80 5.69 7.69 -16.77
C ARG A 80 6.79 8.56 -16.21
N LYS A 81 6.51 9.33 -15.16
CA LYS A 81 7.47 10.22 -14.52
C LYS A 81 8.66 9.45 -13.96
N LEU A 82 8.43 8.30 -13.32
CA LEU A 82 9.50 7.45 -12.81
C LEU A 82 10.37 6.89 -13.94
N LYS A 83 9.78 6.37 -15.01
CA LYS A 83 10.50 5.83 -16.18
C LYS A 83 11.35 6.91 -16.90
N GLU A 84 10.97 8.18 -16.81
CA GLU A 84 11.76 9.31 -17.31
C GLU A 84 12.91 9.70 -16.35
N THR A 85 12.84 9.30 -15.07
CA THR A 85 13.76 9.75 -14.01
C THR A 85 14.81 8.70 -13.64
N VAL A 86 14.43 7.42 -13.55
CA VAL A 86 15.31 6.31 -13.16
C VAL A 86 15.55 5.36 -14.34
N SER A 87 16.71 4.69 -14.34
CA SER A 87 17.10 3.71 -15.36
C SER A 87 16.78 2.26 -14.97
N ILE A 88 16.42 2.04 -13.72
CA ILE A 88 16.13 0.72 -13.14
C ILE A 88 14.63 0.38 -13.25
N PRO A 89 14.25 -0.92 -13.19
CA PRO A 89 12.86 -1.35 -13.28
C PRO A 89 11.94 -0.72 -12.25
N VAL A 90 10.68 -0.47 -12.67
CA VAL A 90 9.61 0.08 -11.83
C VAL A 90 8.55 -0.99 -11.58
N ASP A 91 8.26 -1.25 -10.30
CA ASP A 91 7.26 -2.18 -9.80
C ASP A 91 6.04 -1.44 -9.24
N ILE A 92 4.85 -1.98 -9.45
CA ILE A 92 3.60 -1.47 -8.87
C ILE A 92 3.06 -2.48 -7.85
N HIS A 93 3.07 -2.07 -6.59
CA HIS A 93 2.46 -2.78 -5.48
C HIS A 93 1.26 -1.96 -4.98
N SER A 94 0.04 -2.36 -5.30
CA SER A 94 -1.17 -1.67 -4.86
C SER A 94 -2.16 -2.63 -4.21
N HIS A 95 -2.67 -2.25 -3.03
CA HIS A 95 -3.73 -2.98 -2.36
C HIS A 95 -5.10 -2.73 -3.02
N TYR A 96 -5.98 -3.73 -2.93
CA TYR A 96 -7.29 -3.69 -3.59
C TYR A 96 -8.38 -3.03 -2.73
N THR A 97 -8.02 -2.41 -1.62
CA THR A 97 -8.96 -1.92 -0.59
C THR A 97 -10.03 -0.99 -1.18
N ALA A 98 -9.65 -0.07 -2.04
CA ALA A 98 -10.58 0.87 -2.71
C ALA A 98 -11.21 0.30 -4.00
N GLY A 99 -10.84 -0.91 -4.44
CA GLY A 99 -11.37 -1.54 -5.65
C GLY A 99 -10.72 -1.06 -6.95
N LEU A 100 -9.68 -0.23 -6.90
CA LEU A 100 -9.08 0.41 -8.09
C LEU A 100 -7.88 -0.33 -8.65
N ALA A 101 -7.22 -1.21 -7.89
CA ALA A 101 -5.89 -1.74 -8.21
C ALA A 101 -5.81 -2.40 -9.60
N SER A 102 -6.82 -3.15 -10.05
CA SER A 102 -6.80 -3.77 -11.39
C SER A 102 -6.74 -2.73 -12.52
N MET A 103 -7.52 -1.65 -12.40
CA MET A 103 -7.55 -0.57 -13.39
C MET A 103 -6.26 0.24 -13.34
N SER A 104 -5.77 0.52 -12.14
CA SER A 104 -4.55 1.29 -11.91
C SER A 104 -3.31 0.56 -12.40
N ILE A 105 -3.19 -0.74 -12.11
CA ILE A 105 -2.09 -1.58 -12.58
C ILE A 105 -2.09 -1.69 -14.10
N LEU A 106 -3.26 -1.90 -14.73
CA LEU A 106 -3.34 -1.94 -16.19
C LEU A 106 -2.83 -0.63 -16.82
N LYS A 107 -3.23 0.52 -16.27
CA LYS A 107 -2.74 1.82 -16.74
C LYS A 107 -1.24 2.03 -16.46
N GLY A 108 -0.74 1.51 -15.35
CA GLY A 108 0.69 1.53 -15.04
C GLY A 108 1.52 0.68 -16.00
N ILE A 109 1.01 -0.49 -16.42
CA ILE A 109 1.64 -1.34 -17.45
C ILE A 109 1.71 -0.58 -18.78
N GLU A 110 0.61 0.04 -19.22
CA GLU A 110 0.58 0.88 -20.43
C GLU A 110 1.57 2.07 -20.34
N ALA A 111 1.86 2.56 -19.13
CA ALA A 111 2.83 3.63 -18.90
C ALA A 111 4.28 3.16 -18.88
N GLY A 112 4.54 1.83 -18.89
CA GLY A 112 5.86 1.24 -18.96
C GLY A 112 6.36 0.64 -17.64
N ALA A 113 5.48 0.28 -16.70
CA ALA A 113 5.87 -0.51 -15.53
C ALA A 113 6.45 -1.86 -15.96
N ASP A 114 7.53 -2.28 -15.30
CA ASP A 114 8.26 -3.51 -15.64
C ASP A 114 7.78 -4.71 -14.81
N ILE A 115 7.29 -4.44 -13.59
CA ILE A 115 6.90 -5.45 -12.60
C ILE A 115 5.56 -5.04 -11.98
N VAL A 116 4.74 -6.01 -11.63
CA VAL A 116 3.50 -5.78 -10.87
C VAL A 116 3.29 -6.87 -9.83
N ASP A 117 2.89 -6.47 -8.64
CA ASP A 117 2.54 -7.38 -7.57
C ASP A 117 1.07 -7.83 -7.67
N THR A 118 0.86 -9.11 -7.56
CA THR A 118 -0.47 -9.73 -7.61
C THR A 118 -0.63 -10.80 -6.53
N ALA A 119 -1.84 -11.30 -6.32
CA ALA A 119 -2.11 -12.42 -5.45
C ALA A 119 -2.92 -13.49 -6.17
N MET A 120 -2.70 -14.77 -5.85
CA MET A 120 -3.52 -15.86 -6.37
C MET A 120 -5.00 -15.60 -6.01
N SER A 121 -5.91 -15.81 -6.96
CA SER A 121 -7.31 -15.36 -6.87
C SER A 121 -8.04 -15.76 -5.56
N PRO A 122 -7.81 -16.92 -4.93
CA PRO A 122 -8.47 -17.22 -3.66
C PRO A 122 -8.06 -16.31 -2.49
N LEU A 123 -6.87 -15.70 -2.55
CA LEU A 123 -6.34 -14.81 -1.52
C LEU A 123 -6.21 -13.35 -1.99
N SER A 124 -6.82 -13.01 -3.12
CA SER A 124 -6.82 -11.67 -3.71
C SER A 124 -8.01 -10.81 -3.26
N LEU A 125 -8.06 -9.57 -3.74
CA LEU A 125 -9.10 -8.56 -3.49
C LEU A 125 -9.11 -8.03 -2.05
N GLY A 126 -10.02 -7.12 -1.76
CA GLY A 126 -10.16 -6.49 -0.45
C GLY A 126 -8.84 -5.87 0.03
N THR A 127 -8.34 -6.30 1.17
CA THR A 127 -7.06 -5.80 1.73
C THR A 127 -5.81 -6.45 1.11
N SER A 128 -5.98 -7.37 0.15
CA SER A 128 -4.88 -7.98 -0.62
C SER A 128 -4.66 -7.24 -1.95
N HIS A 129 -4.23 -7.95 -2.99
CA HIS A 129 -3.90 -7.41 -4.31
C HIS A 129 -4.89 -7.87 -5.38
N MET A 130 -4.72 -7.40 -6.61
CA MET A 130 -5.48 -7.91 -7.74
C MET A 130 -5.17 -9.39 -8.02
N PRO A 131 -6.11 -10.15 -8.62
CA PRO A 131 -5.90 -11.55 -8.93
C PRO A 131 -4.86 -11.74 -10.05
N THR A 132 -3.88 -12.63 -9.82
CA THR A 132 -2.85 -12.99 -10.79
C THR A 132 -3.45 -13.52 -12.09
N GLU A 133 -4.38 -14.47 -11.98
CA GLU A 133 -4.97 -15.14 -13.12
C GLU A 133 -5.77 -14.17 -14.00
N SER A 134 -6.42 -13.17 -13.37
CA SER A 134 -7.19 -12.14 -14.08
C SER A 134 -6.26 -11.22 -14.89
N LEU A 135 -5.12 -10.83 -14.31
CA LEU A 135 -4.14 -10.01 -15.02
C LEU A 135 -3.53 -10.76 -16.19
N VAL A 136 -3.10 -12.01 -15.97
CA VAL A 136 -2.52 -12.85 -17.02
C VAL A 136 -3.51 -13.00 -18.19
N ALA A 137 -4.79 -13.29 -17.89
CA ALA A 137 -5.81 -13.40 -18.93
C ALA A 137 -6.06 -12.07 -19.66
N ALA A 138 -6.02 -10.94 -18.96
CA ALA A 138 -6.23 -9.62 -19.56
C ALA A 138 -5.09 -9.20 -20.50
N LEU A 139 -3.86 -9.65 -20.22
CA LEU A 139 -2.67 -9.31 -21.01
C LEU A 139 -2.38 -10.30 -22.14
N GLN A 140 -3.04 -11.46 -22.15
CA GLN A 140 -2.79 -12.52 -23.13
C GLN A 140 -3.03 -12.04 -24.56
N GLY A 141 -2.04 -12.26 -25.44
CA GLY A 141 -2.09 -11.85 -26.85
C GLY A 141 -1.88 -10.34 -27.07
N THR A 142 -1.49 -9.58 -26.06
CA THR A 142 -1.05 -8.17 -26.17
C THR A 142 0.47 -8.08 -26.16
N ASP A 143 1.02 -6.89 -26.38
CA ASP A 143 2.46 -6.60 -26.25
C ASP A 143 2.98 -6.80 -24.80
N TYR A 144 2.08 -6.93 -23.84
CA TYR A 144 2.36 -7.13 -22.43
C TYR A 144 2.12 -8.58 -21.95
N ASP A 145 1.97 -9.52 -22.89
CA ASP A 145 1.72 -10.93 -22.56
C ASP A 145 2.83 -11.48 -21.65
N THR A 146 2.44 -12.01 -20.51
CA THR A 146 3.37 -12.53 -19.50
C THR A 146 3.97 -13.89 -19.87
N GLY A 147 3.38 -14.60 -20.83
CA GLY A 147 3.73 -15.98 -21.17
C GLY A 147 3.35 -17.01 -20.10
N LEU A 148 2.64 -16.61 -19.04
CA LEU A 148 2.23 -17.55 -17.98
C LEU A 148 1.04 -18.42 -18.43
N ASP A 149 1.11 -19.71 -18.14
CA ASP A 149 0.06 -20.69 -18.47
C ASP A 149 -1.06 -20.66 -17.41
N LEU A 150 -2.26 -20.20 -17.80
CA LEU A 150 -3.45 -20.18 -16.95
C LEU A 150 -3.85 -21.56 -16.39
N LYS A 151 -3.55 -22.66 -17.11
CA LYS A 151 -3.83 -24.02 -16.61
C LYS A 151 -2.94 -24.37 -15.43
N GLN A 152 -1.65 -23.99 -15.49
CA GLN A 152 -0.72 -24.18 -14.38
C GLN A 152 -1.07 -23.27 -13.20
N LEU A 153 -1.42 -22.00 -13.44
CA LEU A 153 -1.92 -21.10 -12.41
C LEU A 153 -3.17 -21.64 -11.72
N ASN A 154 -4.08 -22.29 -12.47
CA ASN A 154 -5.26 -22.92 -11.88
C ASN A 154 -4.93 -24.08 -10.92
N VAL A 155 -3.84 -24.82 -11.14
CA VAL A 155 -3.37 -25.84 -10.19
C VAL A 155 -2.95 -25.19 -8.87
N VAL A 156 -2.18 -24.09 -8.93
CA VAL A 156 -1.76 -23.32 -7.76
C VAL A 156 -2.99 -22.71 -7.07
N ARG A 157 -3.92 -22.13 -7.83
CA ARG A 157 -5.18 -21.58 -7.34
C ARG A 157 -5.99 -22.61 -6.53
N ALA A 158 -6.09 -23.85 -7.03
CA ALA A 158 -6.83 -24.91 -6.36
C ALA A 158 -6.27 -25.26 -4.97
N TYR A 159 -4.95 -25.18 -4.81
CA TYR A 159 -4.30 -25.33 -3.50
C TYR A 159 -4.68 -24.20 -2.55
N PHE A 160 -4.55 -22.94 -3.00
CA PHE A 160 -4.89 -21.76 -2.18
C PHE A 160 -6.37 -21.65 -1.87
N ALA A 161 -7.28 -22.16 -2.73
CA ALA A 161 -8.70 -22.21 -2.45
C ALA A 161 -9.00 -23.03 -1.20
N LYS A 162 -8.39 -24.21 -1.05
CA LYS A 162 -8.52 -25.06 0.15
C LYS A 162 -7.96 -24.36 1.41
N LEU A 163 -6.85 -23.65 1.28
CA LEU A 163 -6.29 -22.89 2.39
C LEU A 163 -7.21 -21.74 2.81
N ARG A 164 -7.81 -21.02 1.85
CA ARG A 164 -8.78 -19.97 2.14
C ARG A 164 -9.99 -20.50 2.94
N GLU A 165 -10.57 -21.61 2.51
CA GLU A 165 -11.68 -22.25 3.24
C GLU A 165 -11.29 -22.57 4.68
N LYS A 166 -10.10 -23.16 4.88
CA LYS A 166 -9.56 -23.44 6.21
C LYS A 166 -9.41 -22.17 7.05
N TYR A 167 -8.86 -21.08 6.48
CA TYR A 167 -8.61 -19.84 7.20
C TYR A 167 -9.88 -19.06 7.50
N ILE A 168 -10.92 -19.17 6.66
CA ILE A 168 -12.25 -18.63 6.97
C ILE A 168 -12.88 -19.42 8.10
N ALA A 169 -12.84 -20.77 8.03
CA ALA A 169 -13.46 -21.64 9.01
C ALA A 169 -12.86 -21.50 10.42
N ASN A 170 -11.56 -21.20 10.53
CA ASN A 170 -10.87 -21.01 11.81
C ASN A 170 -10.77 -19.52 12.24
N GLY A 171 -11.40 -18.60 11.51
CA GLY A 171 -11.45 -17.18 11.84
C GLY A 171 -10.17 -16.38 11.56
N GLN A 172 -9.16 -16.95 10.89
CA GLN A 172 -7.94 -16.23 10.49
C GLN A 172 -8.20 -15.24 9.37
N ILE A 173 -9.14 -15.51 8.47
CA ILE A 173 -9.61 -14.59 7.44
C ILE A 173 -11.03 -14.15 7.80
N SER A 174 -11.22 -12.86 8.02
CA SER A 174 -12.55 -12.28 8.18
C SER A 174 -13.19 -12.06 6.80
N PRO A 175 -14.42 -12.52 6.56
CA PRO A 175 -15.15 -12.19 5.33
C PRO A 175 -15.27 -10.69 5.06
N LYS A 176 -15.24 -9.86 6.11
CA LYS A 176 -15.26 -8.39 5.98
C LYS A 176 -14.03 -7.81 5.29
N SER A 177 -12.88 -8.49 5.38
CA SER A 177 -11.64 -8.04 4.72
C SER A 177 -11.56 -8.40 3.24
N LEU A 178 -12.53 -9.14 2.73
CA LEU A 178 -12.59 -9.59 1.33
C LEU A 178 -13.38 -8.63 0.42
N GLY A 179 -14.06 -7.66 1.01
CA GLY A 179 -14.84 -6.64 0.30
C GLY A 179 -14.00 -5.42 -0.10
N VAL A 180 -14.59 -4.57 -0.93
CA VAL A 180 -14.05 -3.26 -1.28
C VAL A 180 -14.67 -2.23 -0.32
N ASP A 181 -13.84 -1.29 0.15
CA ASP A 181 -14.27 -0.14 0.93
C ASP A 181 -13.81 1.17 0.27
N ALA A 182 -14.71 1.79 -0.50
CA ALA A 182 -14.43 3.05 -1.18
C ALA A 182 -14.25 4.25 -0.23
N ASN A 183 -14.63 4.13 1.06
CA ASN A 183 -14.36 5.17 2.06
C ASN A 183 -12.86 5.38 2.28
N THR A 184 -12.04 4.39 1.96
CA THR A 184 -10.58 4.52 1.96
C THR A 184 -10.11 5.71 1.10
N LEU A 185 -10.80 6.00 -0.01
CA LEU A 185 -10.47 7.13 -0.88
C LEU A 185 -10.77 8.49 -0.25
N LEU A 186 -11.73 8.55 0.66
CA LEU A 186 -12.11 9.78 1.37
C LEU A 186 -11.19 10.06 2.55
N TYR A 187 -10.98 9.06 3.40
CA TYR A 187 -10.23 9.23 4.66
C TYR A 187 -8.79 8.76 4.58
N GLN A 188 -8.40 8.08 3.48
CA GLN A 188 -7.07 7.50 3.25
C GLN A 188 -6.63 6.53 4.37
N VAL A 189 -7.58 5.86 5.00
CA VAL A 189 -7.38 4.98 6.16
C VAL A 189 -7.18 3.54 5.68
N PRO A 190 -5.99 2.95 5.84
CA PRO A 190 -5.76 1.53 5.56
C PRO A 190 -6.63 0.63 6.44
N GLY A 191 -7.06 -0.53 5.92
CA GLY A 191 -7.97 -1.44 6.63
C GLY A 191 -7.48 -1.87 8.03
N GLY A 192 -6.17 -2.04 8.22
CA GLY A 192 -5.59 -2.33 9.53
C GLY A 192 -5.71 -1.18 10.54
N MET A 193 -5.58 0.06 10.09
CA MET A 193 -5.82 1.25 10.92
C MET A 193 -7.29 1.32 11.34
N PHE A 194 -8.22 1.13 10.41
CA PHE A 194 -9.66 1.17 10.66
C PHE A 194 -10.07 0.14 11.72
N SER A 195 -9.61 -1.11 11.58
CA SER A 195 -9.91 -2.16 12.56
C SER A 195 -9.38 -1.85 13.96
N ASN A 196 -8.20 -1.22 14.05
CA ASN A 196 -7.61 -0.84 15.33
C ASN A 196 -8.39 0.30 16.01
N MET A 197 -8.83 1.31 15.24
CA MET A 197 -9.67 2.40 15.76
C MET A 197 -11.03 1.89 16.26
N LEU A 198 -11.69 1.02 15.52
CA LEU A 198 -12.95 0.39 15.96
C LEU A 198 -12.78 -0.33 17.29
N LYS A 199 -11.68 -1.08 17.45
CA LYS A 199 -11.38 -1.74 18.71
C LYS A 199 -11.18 -0.74 19.85
N GLN A 200 -10.39 0.32 19.64
CA GLN A 200 -10.15 1.36 20.66
C GLN A 200 -11.45 2.07 21.07
N LEU A 201 -12.32 2.40 20.10
CA LEU A 201 -13.61 3.01 20.39
C LEU A 201 -14.52 2.08 21.17
N LYS A 202 -14.55 0.79 20.82
CA LYS A 202 -15.31 -0.24 21.54
C LYS A 202 -14.81 -0.41 22.97
N ASP A 203 -13.50 -0.48 23.16
CA ASP A 203 -12.90 -0.63 24.49
C ASP A 203 -13.18 0.60 25.39
N ALA A 204 -13.39 1.77 24.77
CA ALA A 204 -13.77 3.01 25.44
C ALA A 204 -15.29 3.20 25.57
N GLY A 205 -16.13 2.31 25.03
CA GLY A 205 -17.60 2.47 25.01
C GLY A 205 -18.07 3.69 24.23
N LYS A 206 -17.38 4.02 23.14
CA LYS A 206 -17.59 5.23 22.29
C LYS A 206 -17.71 4.88 20.81
N GLU A 207 -18.34 3.74 20.47
CA GLU A 207 -18.50 3.31 19.08
C GLU A 207 -19.29 4.32 18.23
N ASP A 208 -20.18 5.09 18.86
CA ASP A 208 -20.95 6.19 18.26
C ASP A 208 -20.06 7.34 17.74
N LYS A 209 -18.80 7.43 18.16
CA LYS A 209 -17.86 8.49 17.78
C LYS A 209 -17.02 8.18 16.52
N LEU A 210 -17.30 7.09 15.82
CA LEU A 210 -16.50 6.68 14.67
C LEU A 210 -16.40 7.77 13.60
N ASP A 211 -17.51 8.39 13.22
CA ASP A 211 -17.52 9.42 12.18
C ASP A 211 -16.71 10.66 12.59
N GLU A 212 -16.76 11.05 13.88
CA GLU A 212 -15.96 12.14 14.41
C GLU A 212 -14.46 11.81 14.35
N VAL A 213 -14.07 10.56 14.65
CA VAL A 213 -12.68 10.11 14.55
C VAL A 213 -12.21 10.10 13.09
N LEU A 214 -13.03 9.61 12.17
CA LEU A 214 -12.71 9.62 10.75
C LEU A 214 -12.50 11.04 10.21
N ALA A 215 -13.32 11.98 10.64
CA ALA A 215 -13.17 13.40 10.30
C ALA A 215 -11.94 14.07 10.95
N GLU A 216 -11.48 13.57 12.10
CA GLU A 216 -10.30 14.09 12.80
C GLU A 216 -8.97 13.58 12.20
N ILE A 217 -8.95 12.42 11.56
CA ILE A 217 -7.73 11.83 10.98
C ILE A 217 -7.01 12.76 9.99
N PRO A 218 -7.68 13.37 8.99
CA PRO A 218 -7.02 14.30 8.08
C PRO A 218 -6.36 15.48 8.79
N ARG A 219 -6.99 15.99 9.86
CA ARG A 219 -6.48 17.13 10.65
C ARG A 219 -5.25 16.75 11.46
N VAL A 220 -5.27 15.60 12.13
CA VAL A 220 -4.10 15.06 12.85
C VAL A 220 -2.96 14.77 11.89
N ARG A 221 -3.28 14.25 10.70
CA ARG A 221 -2.29 13.98 9.67
C ARG A 221 -1.64 15.25 9.14
N GLU A 222 -2.41 16.31 8.94
CA GLU A 222 -1.92 17.64 8.56
C GLU A 222 -0.97 18.19 9.63
N ASP A 223 -1.41 18.19 10.91
CA ASP A 223 -0.59 18.64 12.04
C ASP A 223 0.74 17.86 12.17
N ALA A 224 0.74 16.58 11.76
CA ALA A 224 1.93 15.72 11.73
C ALA A 224 2.82 15.91 10.49
N GLY A 225 2.50 16.84 9.58
CA GLY A 225 3.27 17.08 8.35
C GLY A 225 2.97 16.11 7.21
N TYR A 226 1.75 15.60 7.13
CA TYR A 226 1.24 14.69 6.09
C TYR A 226 2.01 13.38 5.93
N PRO A 227 2.33 12.61 7.01
CA PRO A 227 3.01 11.34 6.84
C PRO A 227 2.17 10.37 5.99
N PRO A 228 2.81 9.49 5.21
CA PRO A 228 2.11 8.37 4.59
C PRO A 228 1.43 7.50 5.66
N LEU A 229 0.17 7.10 5.42
CA LEU A 229 -0.57 6.26 6.37
C LEU A 229 -0.25 4.77 6.16
N VAL A 230 1.01 4.43 6.36
CA VAL A 230 1.53 3.05 6.41
C VAL A 230 1.93 2.70 7.85
N THR A 231 2.13 1.42 8.15
CA THR A 231 2.63 1.01 9.48
C THR A 231 4.07 1.50 9.71
N PRO A 232 4.41 2.15 10.83
CA PRO A 232 3.58 2.39 12.03
C PRO A 232 2.80 3.72 12.02
N THR A 233 3.06 4.66 11.10
CA THR A 233 2.51 6.03 11.11
C THR A 233 0.98 6.07 11.07
N SER A 234 0.34 5.14 10.34
CA SER A 234 -1.12 5.01 10.32
C SER A 234 -1.70 4.75 11.73
N GLN A 235 -1.04 3.91 12.52
CA GLN A 235 -1.47 3.60 13.88
C GLN A 235 -1.26 4.79 14.82
N ILE A 236 -0.15 5.51 14.66
CA ILE A 236 0.17 6.70 15.47
C ILE A 236 -0.87 7.80 15.24
N VAL A 237 -1.12 8.14 13.97
CA VAL A 237 -2.12 9.14 13.59
C VAL A 237 -3.53 8.73 14.01
N GLY A 238 -3.92 7.46 13.77
CA GLY A 238 -5.23 6.95 14.15
C GLY A 238 -5.46 6.97 15.66
N THR A 239 -4.50 6.55 16.45
CA THR A 239 -4.60 6.58 17.92
C THR A 239 -4.70 8.01 18.44
N GLN A 240 -3.93 8.94 17.88
CA GLN A 240 -4.03 10.36 18.26
C GLN A 240 -5.40 10.94 17.91
N ALA A 241 -5.96 10.63 16.74
CA ALA A 241 -7.31 11.07 16.35
C ALA A 241 -8.38 10.53 17.31
N VAL A 242 -8.29 9.24 17.70
CA VAL A 242 -9.18 8.64 18.70
C VAL A 242 -9.09 9.40 20.04
N PHE A 243 -7.89 9.70 20.54
CA PHE A 243 -7.74 10.43 21.80
C PHE A 243 -8.27 11.86 21.72
N ASN A 244 -8.04 12.58 20.62
CA ASN A 244 -8.59 13.92 20.43
C ASN A 244 -10.12 13.93 20.58
N VAL A 245 -10.80 12.94 20.01
CA VAL A 245 -12.27 12.82 20.06
C VAL A 245 -12.76 12.34 21.43
N ILE A 246 -12.15 11.30 22.00
CA ILE A 246 -12.59 10.71 23.28
C ILE A 246 -12.43 11.73 24.44
N MET A 247 -11.33 12.51 24.44
CA MET A 247 -11.05 13.51 25.47
C MET A 247 -11.85 14.79 25.31
N GLY A 248 -12.55 14.97 24.17
CA GLY A 248 -13.35 16.18 23.86
C GLY A 248 -12.52 17.44 23.62
N GLU A 249 -11.20 17.32 23.58
CA GLU A 249 -10.26 18.42 23.34
C GLU A 249 -9.04 17.89 22.60
N ARG A 250 -8.67 18.55 21.47
CA ARG A 250 -7.52 18.16 20.64
C ARG A 250 -6.22 18.29 21.43
N TYR A 251 -5.40 17.24 21.37
CA TYR A 251 -4.07 17.19 22.02
C TYR A 251 -4.07 17.38 23.54
N LYS A 252 -5.20 17.23 24.22
CA LYS A 252 -5.26 17.15 25.68
C LYS A 252 -4.40 15.97 26.19
N MET A 253 -4.37 14.91 25.43
CA MET A 253 -3.48 13.78 25.60
C MET A 253 -2.72 13.51 24.30
N VAL A 254 -1.39 13.58 24.36
CA VAL A 254 -0.51 13.30 23.22
C VAL A 254 0.24 12.00 23.50
N THR A 255 0.17 11.05 22.59
CA THR A 255 0.90 9.78 22.73
C THR A 255 2.40 10.01 22.62
N LYS A 256 3.18 9.11 23.23
CA LYS A 256 4.65 9.19 23.18
C LYS A 256 5.17 9.08 21.75
N GLU A 257 4.52 8.23 20.97
CA GLU A 257 4.86 7.95 19.58
C GLU A 257 4.53 9.10 18.64
N PHE A 258 3.56 9.97 19.01
CA PHE A 258 3.18 11.14 18.22
C PHE A 258 4.09 12.36 18.50
N LYS A 259 4.72 12.43 19.68
CA LYS A 259 5.68 13.48 20.06
C LYS A 259 7.00 13.36 19.31
#